data_8eac2851dc34030d8a702bbf519f5464
#
_entry.id   8eac2851dc34030d8a702bbf519f5464
#
_cell.length_a   1.000
_cell.length_b   1.000
_cell.length_c   1.000
_cell.angle_alpha   90.00
_cell.angle_beta   90.00
_cell.angle_gamma   90.00
#
_symmetry.space_group_name_H-M   'P 1'
#
loop_
_entity.id
_entity.type
_entity.pdbx_description
1 polymer ?
#
loop_
_entity_poly.entity_id
_entity_poly.type
_entity_poly.pdbx_seq_one_letter_code
_entity_poly.pdbx_strand_id
1 'polypeptide(L)'
;MEAAEPLDLEKEKKLILKEYKNLLRGLRNNMTGAERKQIRLAFEMAVDAHKNMRRKSGEPYIIHPLRVAQIVVNEMGLGATAAICALLHDVVEDTELTLDDIKREFGIKVSRIIDGLTKVSGV
;
A
#
# COMPACT_ATOMS: atom_id res chain seq x y z
N MET A 1 -12.81 13.24 -20.58
CA MET A 1 -11.39 13.10 -20.24
C MET A 1 -10.77 12.05 -21.13
N GLU A 2 -9.64 12.34 -21.67
CA GLU A 2 -8.95 11.44 -22.58
C GLU A 2 -8.30 10.28 -21.83
N ALA A 3 -8.24 9.12 -22.48
CA ALA A 3 -7.51 7.99 -21.94
C ALA A 3 -6.01 8.33 -21.87
N ALA A 4 -5.30 7.74 -20.91
CA ALA A 4 -3.86 7.95 -20.81
C ALA A 4 -3.16 7.38 -22.05
N GLU A 5 -2.17 8.13 -22.55
CA GLU A 5 -1.33 7.66 -23.62
C GLU A 5 -0.43 6.53 -23.14
N PRO A 6 -0.01 5.60 -24.04
CA PRO A 6 0.92 4.53 -23.63
C PRO A 6 2.19 5.06 -22.96
N LEU A 7 2.71 6.22 -23.41
CA LEU A 7 3.86 6.87 -22.81
C LEU A 7 3.59 7.30 -21.37
N ASP A 8 2.36 7.76 -21.09
CA ASP A 8 1.97 8.14 -19.74
C ASP A 8 1.90 6.92 -18.84
N LEU A 9 1.45 5.78 -19.34
CA LEU A 9 1.42 4.52 -18.58
C LEU A 9 2.83 4.08 -18.18
N GLU A 10 3.80 4.24 -19.06
CA GLU A 10 5.19 3.94 -18.72
C GLU A 10 5.73 4.90 -17.64
N LYS A 11 5.42 6.18 -17.75
CA LYS A 11 5.78 7.15 -16.72
C LYS A 11 5.13 6.83 -15.39
N GLU A 12 3.87 6.39 -15.41
CA GLU A 12 3.15 6.01 -14.20
C GLU A 12 3.79 4.81 -13.51
N LYS A 13 4.20 3.80 -14.30
CA LYS A 13 4.91 2.64 -13.73
C LYS A 13 6.21 3.05 -13.07
N LYS A 14 6.96 3.95 -13.69
CA LYS A 14 8.21 4.47 -13.12
C LYS A 14 7.95 5.24 -11.84
N LEU A 15 6.89 6.04 -11.80
CA LEU A 15 6.51 6.77 -10.60
C LEU A 15 6.14 5.83 -9.46
N ILE A 16 5.34 4.81 -9.74
CA ILE A 16 4.94 3.82 -8.74
C ILE A 16 6.17 3.13 -8.15
N LEU A 17 7.10 2.68 -8.99
CA LEU A 17 8.32 2.03 -8.53
C LEU A 17 9.21 2.99 -7.74
N LYS A 18 9.29 4.25 -8.15
CA LYS A 18 10.04 5.27 -7.42
C LYS A 18 9.47 5.46 -6.00
N GLU A 19 8.15 5.57 -5.89
CA GLU A 19 7.51 5.74 -4.59
C GLU A 19 7.70 4.51 -3.71
N TYR A 20 7.63 3.31 -4.28
CA TYR A 20 7.90 2.08 -3.56
C TYR A 20 9.35 2.03 -3.04
N LYS A 21 10.32 2.39 -3.88
CA LYS A 21 11.73 2.44 -3.48
C LYS A 21 11.96 3.46 -2.37
N ASN A 22 11.27 4.59 -2.42
CA ASN A 22 11.34 5.59 -1.36
C ASN A 22 10.85 5.03 -0.03
N LEU A 23 9.77 4.24 -0.06
CA LEU A 23 9.28 3.56 1.13
C LEU A 23 10.33 2.60 1.70
N LEU A 24 10.92 1.76 0.85
CA LEU A 24 11.95 0.80 1.27
C LEU A 24 13.18 1.51 1.85
N ARG A 25 13.55 2.65 1.27
CA ARG A 25 14.68 3.42 1.75
C ARG A 25 14.47 3.91 3.18
N GLY A 26 13.24 4.33 3.52
CA GLY A 26 12.90 4.73 4.88
C GLY A 26 12.96 3.60 5.89
N LEU A 27 12.80 2.36 5.43
CA LEU A 27 12.76 1.17 6.29
C LEU A 27 14.08 0.40 6.35
N ARG A 28 15.05 0.71 5.49
CA ARG A 28 16.22 -0.16 5.25
C ARG A 28 17.00 -0.57 6.48
N ASN A 29 17.04 0.27 7.53
CA ASN A 29 17.76 -0.01 8.76
C ASN A 29 16.85 -0.54 9.87
N ASN A 30 15.59 -0.79 9.57
CA ASN A 30 14.58 -1.18 10.56
C ASN A 30 13.64 -2.24 9.98
N MET A 31 14.19 -3.18 9.22
CA MET A 31 13.37 -4.15 8.50
C MET A 31 14.17 -5.44 8.34
N THR A 32 13.57 -6.57 8.73
CA THR A 32 14.16 -7.89 8.48
C THR A 32 13.93 -8.31 7.02
N GLY A 33 14.65 -9.35 6.59
CA GLY A 33 14.43 -9.93 5.27
C GLY A 33 13.01 -10.47 5.10
N ALA A 34 12.46 -11.07 6.15
CA ALA A 34 11.08 -11.58 6.13
C ALA A 34 10.08 -10.44 5.99
N GLU A 35 10.28 -9.35 6.73
CA GLU A 35 9.44 -8.16 6.63
C GLU A 35 9.50 -7.53 5.24
N ARG A 36 10.68 -7.50 4.63
CA ARG A 36 10.84 -6.97 3.28
C ARG A 36 10.00 -7.76 2.27
N LYS A 37 9.98 -9.08 2.41
CA LYS A 37 9.14 -9.94 1.55
C LYS A 37 7.65 -9.66 1.76
N GLN A 38 7.23 -9.46 3.00
CA GLN A 38 5.84 -9.14 3.32
C GLN A 38 5.43 -7.77 2.78
N ILE A 39 6.31 -6.78 2.87
CA ILE A 39 6.06 -5.46 2.28
C ILE A 39 5.90 -5.58 0.77
N ARG A 40 6.76 -6.36 0.12
CA ARG A 40 6.65 -6.59 -1.32
C ARG A 40 5.33 -7.22 -1.69
N LEU A 41 4.90 -8.24 -0.94
CA LEU A 41 3.61 -8.88 -1.16
C LEU A 41 2.46 -7.89 -0.98
N ALA A 42 2.50 -7.08 0.09
CA ALA A 42 1.49 -6.06 0.34
C ALA A 42 1.43 -5.04 -0.80
N PHE A 43 2.59 -4.60 -1.27
CA PHE A 43 2.68 -3.68 -2.40
C PHE A 43 2.05 -4.29 -3.66
N GLU A 44 2.41 -5.52 -3.99
CA GLU A 44 1.88 -6.19 -5.18
C GLU A 44 0.36 -6.38 -5.10
N MET A 45 -0.14 -6.76 -3.92
CA MET A 45 -1.58 -6.89 -3.70
C MET A 45 -2.30 -5.56 -3.86
N ALA A 46 -1.73 -4.48 -3.33
CA ALA A 46 -2.31 -3.15 -3.45
C ALA A 46 -2.30 -2.64 -4.90
N VAL A 47 -1.20 -2.89 -5.62
CA VAL A 47 -1.11 -2.53 -7.05
C VAL A 47 -2.20 -3.26 -7.84
N ASP A 48 -2.33 -4.56 -7.63
CA ASP A 48 -3.33 -5.37 -8.35
C ASP A 48 -4.75 -4.93 -8.02
N ALA A 49 -5.01 -4.69 -6.74
CA ALA A 49 -6.33 -4.28 -6.28
C ALA A 49 -6.78 -2.95 -6.87
N HIS A 50 -5.86 -2.02 -7.06
CA HIS A 50 -6.15 -0.66 -7.50
C HIS A 50 -5.70 -0.34 -8.92
N LYS A 51 -5.40 -1.36 -9.72
CA LYS A 51 -4.76 -1.17 -11.05
C LYS A 51 -5.57 -0.34 -12.04
N ASN A 52 -6.89 -0.33 -11.90
CA ASN A 52 -7.77 0.43 -12.80
C ASN A 52 -8.40 1.64 -12.10
N MET A 53 -7.91 1.98 -10.91
CA MET A 53 -8.48 3.06 -10.11
C MET A 53 -7.60 4.30 -10.16
N ARG A 54 -8.24 5.45 -10.24
CA ARG A 54 -7.56 6.75 -10.26
C ARG A 54 -8.20 7.68 -9.24
N ARG A 55 -7.38 8.57 -8.69
CA ARG A 55 -7.86 9.64 -7.85
C ARG A 55 -8.45 10.75 -8.72
N LYS A 56 -9.17 11.68 -8.11
CA LYS A 56 -9.75 12.84 -8.82
C LYS A 56 -8.70 13.65 -9.56
N SER A 57 -7.46 13.66 -9.06
CA SER A 57 -6.33 14.34 -9.70
C SER A 57 -5.86 13.66 -10.99
N GLY A 58 -6.33 12.44 -11.26
CA GLY A 58 -5.94 11.65 -12.44
C GLY A 58 -4.79 10.69 -12.19
N GLU A 59 -4.11 10.76 -11.05
CA GLU A 59 -2.99 9.86 -10.77
C GLU A 59 -3.49 8.45 -10.39
N PRO A 60 -2.67 7.40 -10.61
CA PRO A 60 -3.03 6.04 -10.18
C PRO A 60 -3.30 6.01 -8.69
N TYR A 61 -4.35 5.27 -8.29
CA TYR A 61 -4.75 5.21 -6.89
C TYR A 61 -3.65 4.72 -5.97
N ILE A 62 -2.83 3.75 -6.42
CA ILE A 62 -1.75 3.14 -5.62
C ILE A 62 -0.76 4.16 -5.06
N ILE A 63 -0.60 5.31 -5.72
CA ILE A 63 0.31 6.36 -5.24
C ILE A 63 -0.12 6.85 -3.85
N HIS A 64 -1.42 6.88 -3.57
CA HIS A 64 -1.94 7.33 -2.27
C HIS A 64 -1.50 6.42 -1.11
N PRO A 65 -1.79 5.10 -1.11
CA PRO A 65 -1.32 4.26 -0.01
C PRO A 65 0.21 4.19 0.10
N LEU A 66 0.94 4.32 -1.02
CA LEU A 66 2.40 4.40 -0.96
C LEU A 66 2.88 5.63 -0.20
N ARG A 67 2.27 6.79 -0.45
CA ARG A 67 2.61 8.03 0.26
C ARG A 67 2.19 7.98 1.72
N VAL A 68 1.04 7.39 2.02
CA VAL A 68 0.63 7.18 3.41
C VAL A 68 1.64 6.30 4.14
N ALA A 69 2.07 5.20 3.52
CA ALA A 69 3.09 4.32 4.10
C ALA A 69 4.41 5.08 4.35
N GLN A 70 4.84 5.93 3.42
CA GLN A 70 6.02 6.76 3.61
C GLN A 70 5.88 7.71 4.80
N ILE A 71 4.70 8.30 4.97
CA ILE A 71 4.43 9.20 6.10
C ILE A 71 4.53 8.44 7.42
N VAL A 72 3.91 7.25 7.53
CA VAL A 72 3.97 6.50 8.79
C VAL A 72 5.39 6.06 9.13
N VAL A 73 6.22 5.80 8.13
CA VAL A 73 7.61 5.42 8.33
C VAL A 73 8.49 6.64 8.63
N ASN A 74 8.44 7.67 7.79
CA ASN A 74 9.38 8.79 7.83
C ASN A 74 8.99 9.88 8.84
N GLU A 75 7.69 10.17 8.96
CA GLU A 75 7.20 11.24 9.83
C GLU A 75 6.84 10.71 11.23
N MET A 76 6.28 9.52 11.30
CA MET A 76 5.82 8.93 12.55
C MET A 76 6.83 7.95 13.16
N GLY A 77 7.86 7.57 12.41
CA GLY A 77 8.91 6.66 12.89
C GLY A 77 8.44 5.23 13.10
N LEU A 78 7.38 4.81 12.42
CA LEU A 78 6.84 3.46 12.55
C LEU A 78 7.55 2.50 11.60
N GLY A 79 7.45 1.20 11.88
CA GLY A 79 8.19 0.17 11.15
C GLY A 79 7.38 -0.54 10.07
N ALA A 80 7.90 -1.72 9.69
CA ALA A 80 7.36 -2.51 8.59
C ALA A 80 5.89 -2.88 8.75
N THR A 81 5.46 -3.27 9.95
CA THR A 81 4.06 -3.65 10.20
C THR A 81 3.11 -2.51 9.87
N ALA A 82 3.46 -1.29 10.29
CA ALA A 82 2.63 -0.11 10.01
C ALA A 82 2.60 0.21 8.52
N ALA A 83 3.74 0.06 7.83
CA ALA A 83 3.81 0.25 6.38
C ALA A 83 2.92 -0.74 5.63
N ILE A 84 2.94 -2.01 6.04
CA ILE A 84 2.08 -3.05 5.46
C ILE A 84 0.61 -2.69 5.67
N CYS A 85 0.23 -2.27 6.86
CA CYS A 85 -1.15 -1.86 7.14
C CYS A 85 -1.58 -0.67 6.30
N ALA A 86 -0.70 0.31 6.10
CA ALA A 86 -0.98 1.47 5.27
C ALA A 86 -1.21 1.06 3.81
N LEU A 87 -0.42 0.12 3.29
CA LEU A 87 -0.57 -0.37 1.92
C LEU A 87 -1.88 -1.15 1.72
N LEU A 88 -2.33 -1.89 2.72
CA LEU A 88 -3.43 -2.83 2.58
C LEU A 88 -4.78 -2.32 3.09
N HIS A 89 -4.81 -1.23 3.83
CA HIS A 89 -6.03 -0.79 4.51
C HIS A 89 -7.18 -0.52 3.54
N ASP A 90 -6.92 0.12 2.39
CA ASP A 90 -7.96 0.37 1.38
C ASP A 90 -8.28 -0.88 0.55
N VAL A 91 -7.37 -1.85 0.50
CA VAL A 91 -7.58 -3.07 -0.29
C VAL A 91 -8.81 -3.84 0.22
N VAL A 92 -8.95 -3.96 1.53
CA VAL A 92 -10.08 -4.68 2.14
C VAL A 92 -11.40 -3.96 1.86
N GLU A 93 -11.41 -2.61 1.90
CA GLU A 93 -12.60 -1.83 1.63
C GLU A 93 -12.99 -1.82 0.15
N ASP A 94 -12.01 -1.80 -0.74
CA ASP A 94 -12.22 -1.56 -2.16
C ASP A 94 -12.28 -2.83 -3.02
N THR A 95 -11.99 -3.99 -2.44
CA THR A 95 -11.93 -5.25 -3.20
C THR A 95 -12.63 -6.37 -2.44
N GLU A 96 -12.63 -7.56 -3.05
CA GLU A 96 -13.20 -8.77 -2.44
C GLU A 96 -12.26 -9.44 -1.45
N LEU A 97 -11.02 -8.95 -1.28
CA LEU A 97 -10.11 -9.49 -0.30
C LEU A 97 -10.66 -9.28 1.12
N THR A 98 -10.65 -10.35 1.91
CA THR A 98 -11.22 -10.34 3.27
C THR A 98 -10.14 -10.20 4.32
N LEU A 99 -10.56 -9.90 5.56
CA LEU A 99 -9.65 -9.89 6.70
C LEU A 99 -9.04 -11.27 6.93
N ASP A 100 -9.75 -12.36 6.60
CA ASP A 100 -9.20 -13.71 6.69
C ASP A 100 -8.07 -13.91 5.70
N ASP A 101 -8.20 -13.38 4.48
CA ASP A 101 -7.12 -13.41 3.49
C ASP A 101 -5.88 -12.68 4.00
N ILE A 102 -6.08 -11.49 4.60
CA ILE A 102 -4.99 -10.70 5.17
C ILE A 102 -4.32 -11.45 6.33
N LYS A 103 -5.13 -12.05 7.20
CA LYS A 103 -4.61 -12.82 8.33
C LYS A 103 -3.75 -13.99 7.86
N ARG A 104 -4.18 -14.69 6.82
CA ARG A 104 -3.46 -15.84 6.28
C ARG A 104 -2.09 -15.44 5.72
N GLU A 105 -2.02 -14.28 5.04
CA GLU A 105 -0.79 -13.84 4.38
C GLU A 105 0.14 -13.04 5.31
N PHE A 106 -0.41 -12.25 6.22
CA PHE A 106 0.35 -11.28 7.01
C PHE A 106 0.27 -11.49 8.52
N GLY A 107 -0.57 -12.39 8.98
CA GLY A 107 -0.72 -12.68 10.40
C GLY A 107 -1.83 -11.90 11.07
N ILE A 108 -2.14 -12.31 12.28
CA ILE A 108 -3.29 -11.80 13.04
C ILE A 108 -3.11 -10.32 13.43
N LYS A 109 -1.88 -9.91 13.72
CA LYS A 109 -1.61 -8.53 14.13
C LYS A 109 -1.98 -7.53 13.04
N VAL A 110 -1.54 -7.78 11.81
CA VAL A 110 -1.87 -6.93 10.66
C VAL A 110 -3.38 -6.92 10.43
N SER A 111 -4.01 -8.09 10.47
CA SER A 111 -5.46 -8.21 10.28
C SER A 111 -6.23 -7.40 11.33
N ARG A 112 -5.82 -7.45 12.59
CA ARG A 112 -6.47 -6.68 13.66
C ARG A 112 -6.31 -5.19 13.51
N ILE A 113 -5.13 -4.74 13.09
CA ILE A 113 -4.89 -3.31 12.87
C ILE A 113 -5.77 -2.80 11.73
N ILE A 114 -5.83 -3.55 10.62
CA ILE A 114 -6.65 -3.15 9.48
C ILE A 114 -8.14 -3.15 9.86
N ASP A 115 -8.59 -4.15 10.61
CA ASP A 115 -9.97 -4.20 11.09
C ASP A 115 -10.31 -2.96 11.94
N GLY A 116 -9.40 -2.58 12.84
CA GLY A 116 -9.58 -1.37 13.66
C GLY A 116 -9.64 -0.10 12.82
N LEU A 117 -8.76 0.02 11.83
CA LEU A 117 -8.75 1.18 10.94
C LEU A 117 -10.04 1.28 10.12
N THR A 118 -10.55 0.15 9.65
CA THR A 118 -11.81 0.09 8.90
C THR A 118 -12.98 0.54 9.77
N LYS A 119 -13.03 0.10 11.02
CA LYS A 119 -14.09 0.50 11.96
C LYS A 119 -14.06 2.00 12.25
N VAL A 120 -12.86 2.57 12.40
CA VAL A 120 -12.70 4.00 12.64
C VAL A 120 -13.12 4.80 11.41
N SER A 121 -12.69 4.39 10.23
CA SER A 121 -13.01 5.10 8.99
C SER A 121 -14.46 4.95 8.58
N GLY A 122 -15.14 3.90 9.04
CA GLY A 122 -16.55 3.65 8.75
C GLY A 122 -17.52 4.46 9.60
N VAL A 123 -17.00 5.21 10.57
CA VAL A 123 -17.83 6.11 11.38
C VAL A 123 -18.09 7.43 10.66
#